data_812760145680729e9af82d2d69cc0db5
#
_entry.id   812760145680729e9af82d2d69cc0db5
#
_cell.length_a   1.000
_cell.length_b   1.000
_cell.length_c   1.000
_cell.angle_alpha   90.00
_cell.angle_beta   90.00
_cell.angle_gamma   90.00
#
_symmetry.space_group_name_H-M   'P 1'
#
loop_
_entity.id
_entity.type
_entity.pdbx_description
1 polymer ?
#
loop_
_entity_poly.entity_id
_entity_poly.type
_entity_poly.pdbx_seq_one_letter_code
_entity_poly.pdbx_strand_id
1 'polypeptide(L)'
;MNFHKISRILSVPFIFLAIFFFINTRLGEVRASNKIIPANEKDLDLYRSMGITYLCTTSAKGTDADFEKSLVVATNLFSTVMQQKHGGFIKEGKKKQQKLEARSLQNNIMFQLVGGALNVCPNSVPREIENEFRNQYKKIQESDKK
;
A
#
# COMPACT_ATOMS: atom_id res chain seq x y z
N MET A 1 37.83 -23.90 -51.06
CA MET A 1 37.10 -22.98 -50.15
C MET A 1 35.85 -23.72 -49.69
N ASN A 2 35.80 -24.19 -48.44
CA ASN A 2 34.79 -25.12 -47.94
C ASN A 2 33.49 -24.41 -47.56
N PHE A 3 32.47 -24.54 -48.42
CA PHE A 3 31.12 -23.98 -48.20
C PHE A 3 30.31 -24.70 -47.10
N HIS A 4 30.78 -25.80 -46.53
CA HIS A 4 30.07 -26.56 -45.49
C HIS A 4 30.16 -26.02 -44.08
N LYS A 5 31.00 -25.01 -43.82
CA LYS A 5 31.18 -24.47 -42.46
C LYS A 5 30.25 -23.30 -42.12
N ILE A 6 29.60 -22.66 -43.11
CA ILE A 6 28.75 -21.49 -42.93
C ILE A 6 27.30 -21.85 -42.55
N SER A 7 26.85 -23.07 -42.92
CA SER A 7 25.47 -23.49 -42.70
C SER A 7 25.14 -23.81 -41.22
N ARG A 8 26.15 -24.09 -40.37
CA ARG A 8 25.89 -24.42 -38.95
C ARG A 8 25.78 -23.23 -38.00
N ILE A 9 26.21 -22.05 -38.42
CA ILE A 9 26.22 -20.88 -37.58
C ILE A 9 24.88 -20.10 -37.66
N LEU A 10 24.11 -20.28 -38.73
CA LEU A 10 22.82 -19.59 -38.91
C LEU A 10 21.62 -20.28 -38.25
N SER A 11 21.71 -21.54 -37.82
CA SER A 11 20.59 -22.27 -37.23
C SER A 11 20.37 -22.02 -35.73
N VAL A 12 21.42 -21.65 -35.02
CA VAL A 12 21.35 -21.42 -33.55
C VAL A 12 20.54 -20.20 -33.17
N PRO A 13 20.67 -18.99 -33.81
CA PRO A 13 19.90 -17.86 -33.44
C PRO A 13 18.40 -17.99 -33.75
N PHE A 14 18.03 -18.78 -34.78
CA PHE A 14 16.62 -19.01 -35.12
C PHE A 14 15.88 -19.86 -34.08
N ILE A 15 16.56 -20.83 -33.47
CA ILE A 15 15.99 -21.67 -32.41
C ILE A 15 15.77 -20.84 -31.14
N PHE A 16 16.70 -19.97 -30.78
CA PHE A 16 16.54 -19.06 -29.64
C PHE A 16 15.40 -18.06 -29.85
N LEU A 17 15.24 -17.52 -31.04
CA LEU A 17 14.16 -16.62 -31.38
C LEU A 17 12.78 -17.30 -31.30
N ALA A 18 12.68 -18.54 -31.76
CA ALA A 18 11.46 -19.35 -31.69
C ALA A 18 11.08 -19.67 -30.23
N ILE A 19 12.05 -20.03 -29.39
CA ILE A 19 11.83 -20.32 -27.96
C ILE A 19 11.40 -19.04 -27.24
N PHE A 20 11.99 -17.89 -27.55
CA PHE A 20 11.61 -16.61 -26.95
C PHE A 20 10.18 -16.19 -27.32
N PHE A 21 9.75 -16.47 -28.57
CA PHE A 21 8.38 -16.23 -29.02
C PHE A 21 7.39 -17.17 -28.32
N PHE A 22 7.72 -18.45 -28.16
CA PHE A 22 6.84 -19.41 -27.49
C PHE A 22 6.69 -19.14 -25.99
N ILE A 23 7.72 -18.61 -25.31
CA ILE A 23 7.64 -18.24 -23.89
C ILE A 23 6.74 -17.01 -23.71
N ASN A 24 6.83 -16.01 -24.61
CA ASN A 24 6.01 -14.80 -24.51
C ASN A 24 4.52 -15.03 -24.84
N THR A 25 4.18 -16.01 -25.67
CA THR A 25 2.78 -16.34 -25.96
C THR A 25 2.12 -17.20 -24.89
N ARG A 26 2.89 -17.81 -23.97
CA ARG A 26 2.37 -18.58 -22.83
C ARG A 26 2.22 -17.79 -21.55
N LEU A 27 2.66 -16.53 -21.52
CA LEU A 27 2.23 -15.55 -20.50
C LEU A 27 0.80 -15.09 -20.83
N GLY A 28 -0.06 -16.08 -21.12
CA GLY A 28 -1.49 -15.87 -21.19
C GLY A 28 -1.90 -15.19 -19.91
N GLU A 29 -2.52 -14.04 -20.05
CA GLU A 29 -3.19 -13.29 -18.99
C GLU A 29 -3.90 -14.29 -18.07
N VAL A 30 -3.30 -14.59 -16.93
CA VAL A 30 -4.05 -15.06 -15.78
C VAL A 30 -4.85 -13.83 -15.35
N ARG A 31 -5.92 -13.55 -16.09
CA ARG A 31 -7.03 -12.74 -15.59
C ARG A 31 -7.68 -13.59 -14.50
N ALA A 32 -7.02 -13.63 -13.36
CA ALA A 32 -7.74 -13.91 -12.15
C ALA A 32 -8.84 -12.84 -12.12
N SER A 33 -10.08 -13.24 -12.32
CA SER A 33 -11.25 -12.45 -11.99
C SER A 33 -11.14 -12.19 -10.49
N ASN A 34 -10.35 -11.18 -10.13
CA ASN A 34 -10.14 -10.80 -8.74
C ASN A 34 -11.47 -10.23 -8.26
N LYS A 35 -12.31 -11.12 -7.74
CA LYS A 35 -13.47 -10.70 -6.98
C LYS A 35 -12.97 -9.77 -5.88
N ILE A 36 -13.26 -8.50 -6.02
CA ILE A 36 -12.88 -7.49 -5.03
C ILE A 36 -13.56 -7.90 -3.71
N ILE A 37 -12.73 -8.20 -2.71
CA ILE A 37 -13.19 -8.53 -1.37
C ILE A 37 -12.96 -7.29 -0.51
N PRO A 38 -14.03 -6.65 0.02
CA PRO A 38 -13.89 -5.49 0.90
C PRO A 38 -13.01 -5.80 2.11
N ALA A 39 -12.21 -4.83 2.51
CA ALA A 39 -11.39 -4.94 3.72
C ALA A 39 -12.29 -5.12 4.95
N ASN A 40 -12.00 -6.11 5.75
CA ASN A 40 -12.62 -6.31 7.05
C ASN A 40 -11.79 -5.64 8.15
N GLU A 41 -12.28 -5.65 9.38
CA GLU A 41 -11.63 -5.03 10.52
C GLU A 41 -10.20 -5.58 10.76
N LYS A 42 -10.00 -6.89 10.62
CA LYS A 42 -8.67 -7.51 10.78
C LYS A 42 -7.68 -7.06 9.71
N ASP A 43 -8.15 -6.88 8.46
CA ASP A 43 -7.32 -6.34 7.39
C ASP A 43 -6.90 -4.90 7.72
N LEU A 44 -7.84 -4.06 8.18
CA LEU A 44 -7.58 -2.68 8.56
C LEU A 44 -6.60 -2.58 9.75
N ASP A 45 -6.78 -3.41 10.76
CA ASP A 45 -5.89 -3.47 11.91
C ASP A 45 -4.48 -3.91 11.54
N LEU A 46 -4.37 -4.89 10.64
CA LEU A 46 -3.07 -5.33 10.12
C LEU A 46 -2.35 -4.19 9.40
N TYR A 47 -3.03 -3.52 8.46
CA TYR A 47 -2.42 -2.44 7.68
C TYR A 47 -2.07 -1.24 8.55
N ARG A 48 -2.93 -0.92 9.53
CA ARG A 48 -2.66 0.13 10.53
C ARG A 48 -1.42 -0.19 11.34
N SER A 49 -1.33 -1.42 11.88
CA SER A 49 -0.19 -1.85 12.68
C SER A 49 1.12 -1.82 11.89
N MET A 50 1.10 -2.25 10.63
CA MET A 50 2.26 -2.16 9.74
C MET A 50 2.68 -0.70 9.50
N GLY A 51 1.72 0.19 9.24
CA GLY A 51 1.99 1.62 9.05
C GLY A 51 2.55 2.30 10.29
N ILE A 52 2.01 2.01 11.48
CA ILE A 52 2.51 2.52 12.75
C ILE A 52 3.93 2.01 13.04
N THR A 53 4.17 0.71 12.82
CA THR A 53 5.51 0.11 12.99
C THR A 53 6.52 0.78 12.07
N TYR A 54 6.16 0.99 10.81
CA TYR A 54 7.01 1.71 9.85
C TYR A 54 7.32 3.12 10.34
N LEU A 55 6.30 3.91 10.73
CA LEU A 55 6.48 5.26 11.28
C LEU A 55 7.43 5.28 12.48
N CYS A 56 7.16 4.46 13.48
CA CYS A 56 7.96 4.42 14.70
C CYS A 56 9.42 4.00 14.44
N THR A 57 9.63 3.09 13.48
CA THR A 57 10.97 2.59 13.16
C THR A 57 11.77 3.63 12.36
N THR A 58 11.14 4.27 11.35
CA THR A 58 11.83 5.23 10.48
C THR A 58 12.04 6.59 11.14
N SER A 59 11.19 6.97 12.10
CA SER A 59 11.27 8.26 12.83
C SER A 59 11.92 8.13 14.20
N ALA A 60 12.56 7.00 14.50
CA ALA A 60 13.30 6.82 15.75
C ALA A 60 14.49 7.79 15.82
N LYS A 61 14.88 8.20 17.03
CA LYS A 61 16.05 9.05 17.23
C LYS A 61 17.29 8.40 16.62
N GLY A 62 18.03 9.17 15.80
CA GLY A 62 19.23 8.70 15.12
C GLY A 62 19.00 8.16 13.71
N THR A 63 17.77 8.22 13.20
CA THR A 63 17.48 7.99 11.78
C THR A 63 17.44 9.34 11.05
N ASP A 64 17.83 9.33 9.76
CA ASP A 64 17.75 10.54 8.91
C ASP A 64 16.34 10.79 8.35
N ALA A 65 15.37 9.94 8.71
CA ALA A 65 14.02 10.04 8.18
C ALA A 65 13.17 11.01 9.00
N ASP A 66 12.60 11.97 8.31
CA ASP A 66 11.62 12.91 8.82
C ASP A 66 10.27 12.20 9.06
N PHE A 67 9.64 12.46 10.21
CA PHE A 67 8.33 11.90 10.57
C PHE A 67 7.27 12.19 9.50
N GLU A 68 7.21 13.43 8.99
CA GLU A 68 6.21 13.81 7.99
C GLU A 68 6.37 13.03 6.69
N LYS A 69 7.61 12.88 6.20
CA LYS A 69 7.89 12.07 5.01
C LYS A 69 7.54 10.61 5.24
N SER A 70 7.86 10.07 6.40
CA SER A 70 7.52 8.70 6.78
C SER A 70 6.00 8.50 6.86
N LEU A 71 5.26 9.49 7.38
CA LEU A 71 3.80 9.49 7.44
C LEU A 71 3.17 9.47 6.05
N VAL A 72 3.68 10.29 5.13
CA VAL A 72 3.23 10.28 3.72
C VAL A 72 3.46 8.91 3.07
N VAL A 73 4.64 8.31 3.27
CA VAL A 73 4.95 6.97 2.73
C VAL A 73 4.03 5.91 3.32
N ALA A 74 3.86 5.88 4.65
CA ALA A 74 2.98 4.93 5.32
C ALA A 74 1.53 5.06 4.85
N THR A 75 1.03 6.30 4.72
CA THR A 75 -0.31 6.60 4.22
C THR A 75 -0.51 6.11 2.79
N ASN A 76 0.47 6.36 1.92
CA ASN A 76 0.41 5.92 0.52
C ASN A 76 0.46 4.40 0.39
N LEU A 77 1.30 3.72 1.17
CA LEU A 77 1.37 2.26 1.18
C LEU A 77 0.03 1.65 1.62
N PHE A 78 -0.54 2.12 2.71
CA PHE A 78 -1.84 1.66 3.19
C PHE A 78 -2.93 1.92 2.14
N SER A 79 -3.01 3.14 1.60
CA SER A 79 -3.98 3.50 0.56
C SER A 79 -3.84 2.62 -0.69
N THR A 80 -2.61 2.35 -1.11
CA THR A 80 -2.32 1.50 -2.27
C THR A 80 -2.83 0.08 -2.06
N VAL A 81 -2.54 -0.53 -0.90
CA VAL A 81 -3.05 -1.86 -0.56
C VAL A 81 -4.58 -1.88 -0.53
N MET A 82 -5.20 -0.86 0.07
CA MET A 82 -6.66 -0.74 0.11
C MET A 82 -7.27 -0.65 -1.29
N GLN A 83 -6.66 0.12 -2.21
CA GLN A 83 -7.15 0.23 -3.59
C GLN A 83 -6.92 -1.04 -4.39
N GLN A 84 -5.72 -1.60 -4.33
CA GLN A 84 -5.35 -2.76 -5.16
C GLN A 84 -6.03 -4.05 -4.71
N LYS A 85 -6.06 -4.29 -3.40
CA LYS A 85 -6.59 -5.55 -2.85
C LYS A 85 -8.10 -5.49 -2.60
N HIS A 86 -8.61 -4.34 -2.18
CA HIS A 86 -9.98 -4.17 -1.73
C HIS A 86 -10.80 -3.19 -2.56
N GLY A 87 -10.23 -2.61 -3.64
CA GLY A 87 -10.90 -1.62 -4.51
C GLY A 87 -11.36 -0.36 -3.77
N GLY A 88 -10.76 -0.07 -2.60
CA GLY A 88 -11.18 1.02 -1.73
C GLY A 88 -12.47 0.73 -0.94
N PHE A 89 -12.93 -0.52 -0.91
CA PHE A 89 -14.12 -0.90 -0.14
C PHE A 89 -13.76 -1.38 1.26
N ILE A 90 -14.54 -0.92 2.24
CA ILE A 90 -14.54 -1.42 3.61
C ILE A 90 -15.86 -2.13 3.91
N LYS A 91 -15.81 -3.16 4.75
CA LYS A 91 -16.95 -3.88 5.23
C LYS A 91 -17.40 -3.28 6.57
N GLU A 92 -18.53 -2.58 6.57
CA GLU A 92 -19.19 -2.10 7.77
C GLU A 92 -20.19 -3.14 8.27
N GLY A 93 -19.91 -3.77 9.41
CA GLY A 93 -20.79 -4.77 9.99
C GLY A 93 -21.02 -5.99 9.08
N LYS A 94 -22.17 -6.66 9.23
CA LYS A 94 -22.42 -7.94 8.55
C LYS A 94 -22.83 -7.82 7.08
N LYS A 95 -23.37 -6.69 6.61
CA LYS A 95 -23.98 -6.60 5.27
C LYS A 95 -23.63 -5.32 4.47
N LYS A 96 -23.06 -4.29 5.07
CA LYS A 96 -22.84 -3.01 4.40
C LYS A 96 -21.41 -2.91 3.90
N GLN A 97 -21.26 -2.59 2.62
CA GLN A 97 -19.96 -2.28 2.01
C GLN A 97 -19.97 -0.80 1.67
N GLN A 98 -18.95 -0.07 2.10
CA GLN A 98 -18.79 1.33 1.78
C GLN A 98 -17.53 1.52 0.94
N LYS A 99 -17.67 2.18 -0.20
CA LYS A 99 -16.52 2.65 -0.99
C LYS A 99 -16.09 4.00 -0.45
N LEU A 100 -14.85 4.11 -0.04
CA LEU A 100 -14.27 5.38 0.37
C LEU A 100 -13.67 6.09 -0.83
N GLU A 101 -13.94 7.39 -0.96
CA GLU A 101 -13.21 8.26 -1.87
C GLU A 101 -11.73 8.27 -1.50
N ALA A 102 -10.85 8.34 -2.51
CA ALA A 102 -9.40 8.25 -2.31
C ALA A 102 -8.88 9.30 -1.30
N ARG A 103 -9.36 10.55 -1.39
CA ARG A 103 -8.96 11.63 -0.47
C ARG A 103 -9.44 11.39 0.95
N SER A 104 -10.69 10.97 1.11
CA SER A 104 -11.27 10.64 2.41
C SER A 104 -10.56 9.45 3.04
N LEU A 105 -10.24 8.43 2.25
CA LEU A 105 -9.46 7.27 2.67
C LEU A 105 -8.07 7.70 3.18
N GLN A 106 -7.34 8.53 2.43
CA GLN A 106 -6.02 9.01 2.84
C GLN A 106 -6.06 9.81 4.13
N ASN A 107 -7.01 10.74 4.28
CA ASN A 107 -7.16 11.54 5.49
C ASN A 107 -7.46 10.65 6.71
N ASN A 108 -8.35 9.68 6.56
CA ASN A 108 -8.67 8.74 7.64
C ASN A 108 -7.48 7.87 8.03
N ILE A 109 -6.73 7.36 7.05
CA ILE A 109 -5.52 6.57 7.29
C ILE A 109 -4.48 7.41 8.04
N MET A 110 -4.20 8.62 7.55
CA MET A 110 -3.24 9.53 8.18
C MET A 110 -3.60 9.80 9.64
N PHE A 111 -4.85 10.12 9.91
CA PHE A 111 -5.35 10.36 11.26
C PHE A 111 -5.16 9.13 12.16
N GLN A 112 -5.48 7.93 11.68
CA GLN A 112 -5.30 6.69 12.44
C GLN A 112 -3.84 6.35 12.69
N LEU A 113 -2.95 6.61 11.72
CA LEU A 113 -1.51 6.37 11.86
C LEU A 113 -0.88 7.31 12.88
N VAL A 114 -1.24 8.60 12.86
CA VAL A 114 -0.77 9.57 13.86
C VAL A 114 -1.25 9.20 15.26
N GLY A 115 -2.55 8.87 15.41
CA GLY A 115 -3.09 8.43 16.70
C GLY A 115 -2.41 7.15 17.23
N GLY A 116 -2.11 6.21 16.34
CA GLY A 116 -1.38 5.01 16.68
C GLY A 116 0.08 5.29 17.07
N ALA A 117 0.77 6.16 16.34
CA ALA A 117 2.14 6.56 16.65
C ALA A 117 2.23 7.28 18.00
N LEU A 118 1.27 8.15 18.34
CA LEU A 118 1.18 8.80 19.66
C LEU A 118 1.05 7.78 20.80
N ASN A 119 0.42 6.64 20.57
CA ASN A 119 0.29 5.58 21.58
C ASN A 119 1.54 4.70 21.67
N VAL A 120 2.23 4.41 20.56
CA VAL A 120 3.33 3.44 20.48
C VAL A 120 4.69 4.11 20.63
N CYS A 121 4.89 5.26 19.99
CA CYS A 121 6.17 5.98 19.96
C CYS A 121 5.98 7.51 20.09
N PRO A 122 5.39 8.00 21.19
CA PRO A 122 5.01 9.42 21.35
C PRO A 122 6.20 10.38 21.16
N ASN A 123 7.41 9.96 21.56
CA ASN A 123 8.62 10.76 21.44
C ASN A 123 9.12 10.96 19.99
N SER A 124 8.58 10.21 19.04
CA SER A 124 8.88 10.33 17.61
C SER A 124 7.94 11.26 16.89
N VAL A 125 6.78 11.61 17.50
CA VAL A 125 5.77 12.46 16.89
C VAL A 125 6.11 13.93 17.15
N PRO A 126 6.23 14.79 16.12
CA PRO A 126 6.42 16.23 16.29
C PRO A 126 5.26 16.87 17.05
N ARG A 127 5.57 17.84 17.90
CA ARG A 127 4.54 18.53 18.73
C ARG A 127 3.45 19.22 17.90
N GLU A 128 3.82 19.76 16.76
CA GLU A 128 2.89 20.40 15.82
C GLU A 128 1.84 19.40 15.33
N ILE A 129 2.27 18.21 14.94
CA ILE A 129 1.39 17.12 14.46
C ILE A 129 0.52 16.59 15.61
N GLU A 130 1.09 16.41 16.80
CA GLU A 130 0.32 16.03 17.99
C GLU A 130 -0.79 17.05 18.29
N ASN A 131 -0.48 18.35 18.28
CA ASN A 131 -1.45 19.40 18.54
C ASN A 131 -2.57 19.43 17.49
N GLU A 132 -2.23 19.28 16.22
CA GLU A 132 -3.22 19.20 15.15
C GLU A 132 -4.12 17.98 15.31
N PHE A 133 -3.56 16.80 15.58
CA PHE A 133 -4.32 15.59 15.86
C PHE A 133 -5.30 15.77 17.01
N ARG A 134 -4.84 16.33 18.14
CA ARG A 134 -5.69 16.56 19.31
C ARG A 134 -6.84 17.53 19.02
N ASN A 135 -6.59 18.56 18.22
CA ASN A 135 -7.62 19.52 17.81
C ASN A 135 -8.67 18.86 16.88
N GLN A 136 -8.24 18.05 15.94
CA GLN A 136 -9.15 17.31 15.07
C GLN A 136 -9.96 16.27 15.86
N TYR A 137 -9.33 15.55 16.76
CA TYR A 137 -9.99 14.57 17.61
C TYR A 137 -11.11 15.19 18.48
N LYS A 138 -10.87 16.36 19.07
CA LYS A 138 -11.90 17.10 19.80
C LYS A 138 -13.11 17.46 18.93
N LYS A 139 -12.86 17.95 17.71
CA LYS A 139 -13.94 18.30 16.77
C LYS A 139 -14.80 17.08 16.42
N ILE A 140 -14.18 15.91 16.21
CA ILE A 140 -14.90 14.66 15.94
C ILE A 140 -15.78 14.29 17.15
N GLN A 141 -15.24 14.31 18.36
CA GLN A 141 -16.00 14.00 19.58
C GLN A 141 -17.18 14.96 19.83
N GLU A 142 -17.06 16.22 19.45
CA GLU A 142 -18.13 17.22 19.56
C GLU A 142 -19.23 16.99 18.52
N SER A 143 -18.87 16.50 17.34
CA SER A 143 -19.84 16.16 16.28
C SER A 143 -20.69 14.94 16.60
N ASP A 144 -20.10 13.93 17.28
CA ASP A 144 -20.80 12.68 17.65
C ASP A 144 -21.81 12.86 18.81
N LYS A 145 -21.77 14.01 19.51
CA LYS A 145 -22.69 14.34 20.62
C LYS A 145 -23.97 15.06 20.17
N LYS A 146 -24.07 15.42 18.91
CA LYS A 146 -25.23 16.11 18.31
C LYS A 146 -26.14 15.12 17.58
#